data_1bf2936d2900552fda5d441f6824e7ea
#
_entry.id   1bf2936d2900552fda5d441f6824e7ea
#
_cell.length_a   1.000
_cell.length_b   1.000
_cell.length_c   1.000
_cell.angle_alpha   90.00
_cell.angle_beta   90.00
_cell.angle_gamma   90.00
#
_symmetry.space_group_name_H-M   'P 1'
#
loop_
_entity.id
_entity.type
_entity.pdbx_description
1 polymer ?
#
loop_
_entity_poly.entity_id
_entity_poly.type
_entity_poly.pdbx_seq_one_letter_code
_entity_poly.pdbx_strand_id
1 'polypeptide(L)'
;MMDIMQPSSGGQSPPLSNRKPNRVLSGPSLVVKCLLVAACCLGSACISLRHRQASTSGGGDQTPDPQPPTVERRFSDADEWAKRFEDPKRDEWQQPEKVLNLLSIAPGAKIADIGSATGYFPVRLSRAAPAGMVYGLDIEPDMVRYLNRRARDEGLTNLRSILAEADDPKIPERVDLIFLCNTYHHIGRRVDYFRARQADLRPGGRLAVVDWKPGDLPVGPPPDHKLAPERVISELTEAGYALVMRDEYLPYQYVLVFQPTHRWDPQR
;
A
#
# COMPACT_ATOMS: atom_id res chain seq x y z
N MET A 1 6.66 67.48 13.96
CA MET A 1 8.04 67.22 14.36
C MET A 1 8.25 65.75 14.05
N MET A 2 8.56 65.42 12.80
CA MET A 2 9.91 65.26 12.21
C MET A 2 10.80 64.48 13.16
N ASP A 3 11.03 63.15 12.82
CA ASP A 3 12.34 62.83 12.30
C ASP A 3 12.31 61.52 11.51
N ILE A 4 12.92 61.65 10.32
CA ILE A 4 13.13 60.61 9.31
C ILE A 4 14.53 60.06 9.58
N MET A 5 14.72 58.74 9.62
CA MET A 5 16.03 58.15 9.36
C MET A 5 15.92 56.98 8.41
N GLN A 6 16.54 57.14 7.27
CA GLN A 6 16.77 56.20 6.19
C GLN A 6 18.09 55.42 6.35
N PRO A 7 18.43 54.46 5.47
CA PRO A 7 19.03 53.18 5.80
C PRO A 7 20.55 53.13 5.51
N SER A 8 21.22 52.16 6.12
CA SER A 8 22.62 51.85 5.77
C SER A 8 22.72 50.53 5.01
N SER A 9 23.25 50.67 3.88
CA SER A 9 23.86 49.85 2.85
C SER A 9 24.78 48.72 3.32
N GLY A 10 24.77 47.62 2.56
CA GLY A 10 25.96 46.92 2.10
C GLY A 10 26.35 45.65 2.82
N GLY A 11 26.03 44.53 2.23
CA GLY A 11 26.65 43.25 2.52
C GLY A 11 26.75 42.41 1.24
N GLN A 12 27.94 42.45 0.63
CA GLN A 12 28.28 41.74 -0.58
C GLN A 12 28.34 40.23 -0.36
N SER A 13 27.76 39.47 -1.28
CA SER A 13 27.91 38.03 -1.37
C SER A 13 29.26 37.61 -1.95
N PRO A 14 29.94 36.58 -1.46
CA PRO A 14 31.18 36.09 -2.05
C PRO A 14 30.91 35.23 -3.32
N PRO A 15 31.91 35.15 -4.22
CA PRO A 15 31.75 34.54 -5.54
C PRO A 15 31.79 33.02 -5.50
N LEU A 16 31.04 32.41 -6.43
CA LEU A 16 30.96 30.99 -6.69
C LEU A 16 32.31 30.40 -7.11
N SER A 17 32.80 29.45 -6.34
CA SER A 17 33.98 28.63 -6.62
C SER A 17 33.67 27.58 -7.71
N ASN A 18 34.41 27.69 -8.81
CA ASN A 18 34.50 26.74 -9.93
C ASN A 18 34.99 25.37 -9.46
N ARG A 19 34.12 24.34 -9.45
CA ARG A 19 34.54 22.93 -9.35
C ARG A 19 34.48 22.28 -10.73
N LYS A 20 35.65 21.83 -11.19
CA LYS A 20 35.86 21.07 -12.44
C LYS A 20 35.15 19.73 -12.38
N PRO A 21 34.68 19.16 -13.52
CA PRO A 21 34.05 17.85 -13.56
C PRO A 21 35.10 16.73 -13.43
N ASN A 22 34.83 15.76 -12.59
CA ASN A 22 35.62 14.55 -12.43
C ASN A 22 35.43 13.64 -13.65
N ARG A 23 36.58 13.24 -14.20
CA ARG A 23 36.77 12.28 -15.30
C ARG A 23 36.28 10.91 -14.88
N VAL A 24 35.36 10.33 -15.63
CA VAL A 24 34.97 8.93 -15.56
C VAL A 24 36.09 8.09 -16.22
N LEU A 25 36.71 7.23 -15.45
CA LEU A 25 37.63 6.21 -15.95
C LEU A 25 36.82 4.98 -16.38
N SER A 26 36.86 4.70 -17.66
CA SER A 26 36.37 3.45 -18.27
C SER A 26 37.37 2.32 -17.98
N GLY A 27 36.89 1.27 -17.25
CA GLY A 27 37.61 0.00 -17.10
C GLY A 27 36.98 -1.10 -17.99
N PRO A 28 37.76 -2.11 -18.38
CA PRO A 28 37.45 -2.97 -19.51
C PRO A 28 36.43 -4.08 -19.22
N SER A 29 35.64 -4.35 -20.25
CA SER A 29 34.68 -5.44 -20.39
C SER A 29 35.35 -6.81 -20.29
N LEU A 30 34.90 -7.64 -19.33
CA LEU A 30 35.33 -9.04 -19.21
C LEU A 30 34.33 -9.93 -19.95
N VAL A 31 34.72 -10.37 -21.13
CA VAL A 31 34.03 -11.39 -21.93
C VAL A 31 34.32 -12.77 -21.33
N VAL A 32 33.33 -13.41 -20.75
CA VAL A 32 33.43 -14.83 -20.33
C VAL A 32 32.92 -15.69 -21.46
N LYS A 33 33.86 -16.45 -22.04
CA LYS A 33 33.63 -17.50 -23.04
C LYS A 33 32.99 -18.72 -22.41
N CYS A 34 31.83 -19.15 -22.90
CA CYS A 34 31.28 -20.48 -22.65
C CYS A 34 32.10 -21.53 -23.41
N LEU A 35 32.64 -22.48 -22.69
CA LEU A 35 33.22 -23.72 -23.23
C LEU A 35 32.16 -24.83 -23.15
N LEU A 36 31.76 -25.30 -24.34
CA LEU A 36 31.05 -26.56 -24.55
C LEU A 36 32.01 -27.72 -24.37
N VAL A 37 31.68 -28.66 -23.49
CA VAL A 37 32.31 -29.99 -23.47
C VAL A 37 31.24 -31.02 -23.75
N ALA A 38 31.31 -31.59 -24.94
CA ALA A 38 30.59 -32.78 -25.32
C ALA A 38 31.49 -34.01 -24.98
N ALA A 39 30.95 -34.96 -24.26
CA ALA A 39 31.57 -36.29 -24.14
C ALA A 39 30.49 -37.36 -24.33
N CYS A 40 30.59 -38.04 -25.48
CA CYS A 40 29.97 -39.34 -25.74
C CYS A 40 30.68 -40.41 -24.87
N CYS A 41 29.91 -41.34 -24.33
CA CYS A 41 30.37 -42.75 -24.26
C CYS A 41 29.18 -43.72 -24.21
N LEU A 42 29.31 -44.68 -25.08
CA LEU A 42 28.50 -45.88 -25.37
C LEU A 42 28.60 -46.93 -24.24
N GLY A 43 27.56 -47.74 -24.09
CA GLY A 43 27.83 -49.12 -23.71
C GLY A 43 26.79 -49.82 -22.86
N SER A 44 26.00 -50.70 -23.49
CA SER A 44 25.59 -52.06 -23.10
C SER A 44 24.54 -52.30 -22.02
N ALA A 45 23.39 -52.65 -22.47
CA ALA A 45 22.71 -53.99 -22.47
C ALA A 45 22.17 -54.56 -21.15
N CYS A 46 20.82 -54.78 -21.23
CA CYS A 46 20.08 -55.90 -20.65
C CYS A 46 20.01 -56.07 -19.14
N ILE A 47 18.77 -55.97 -18.59
CA ILE A 47 17.98 -57.12 -18.12
C ILE A 47 16.57 -56.61 -17.82
N SER A 48 15.60 -57.27 -18.41
CA SER A 48 14.15 -57.10 -18.17
C SER A 48 13.79 -57.61 -16.79
N LEU A 49 13.14 -56.75 -15.99
CA LEU A 49 12.18 -57.19 -14.98
C LEU A 49 10.91 -56.34 -15.08
N ARG A 50 9.86 -56.99 -15.56
CA ARG A 50 8.53 -56.44 -15.56
C ARG A 50 8.05 -56.34 -14.12
N HIS A 51 8.03 -55.13 -13.57
CA HIS A 51 7.13 -54.83 -12.47
C HIS A 51 6.02 -53.94 -13.01
N ARG A 52 4.81 -54.50 -13.06
CA ARG A 52 3.57 -53.78 -13.23
C ARG A 52 3.41 -52.86 -12.02
N GLN A 53 3.74 -51.59 -12.15
CA GLN A 53 3.25 -50.56 -11.23
C GLN A 53 2.00 -49.96 -11.84
N ALA A 54 0.90 -50.07 -11.10
CA ALA A 54 -0.35 -49.42 -11.37
C ALA A 54 -0.11 -47.90 -11.29
N SER A 55 -0.34 -47.23 -12.40
CA SER A 55 -0.43 -45.78 -12.44
C SER A 55 -1.74 -45.33 -11.77
N THR A 56 -1.68 -45.01 -10.51
CA THR A 56 -2.70 -44.18 -9.88
C THR A 56 -2.42 -42.75 -10.28
N SER A 57 -3.08 -42.28 -11.30
CA SER A 57 -3.20 -40.83 -11.60
C SER A 57 -4.04 -40.19 -10.49
N GLY A 58 -3.40 -39.82 -9.39
CA GLY A 58 -3.95 -38.95 -8.40
C GLY A 58 -3.84 -37.50 -8.95
N GLY A 59 -4.87 -37.06 -9.67
CA GLY A 59 -5.14 -35.66 -9.85
C GLY A 59 -5.39 -35.05 -8.47
N GLY A 60 -4.38 -34.42 -7.90
CA GLY A 60 -4.57 -33.61 -6.70
C GLY A 60 -5.45 -32.43 -7.06
N ASP A 61 -6.72 -32.56 -6.74
CA ASP A 61 -7.63 -31.44 -6.64
C ASP A 61 -7.07 -30.53 -5.54
N GLN A 62 -6.31 -29.51 -5.94
CA GLN A 62 -5.91 -28.42 -5.05
C GLN A 62 -7.13 -27.53 -4.88
N THR A 63 -8.06 -27.97 -4.03
CA THR A 63 -9.04 -27.02 -3.48
C THR A 63 -8.25 -25.90 -2.80
N PRO A 64 -8.53 -24.63 -3.14
CA PRO A 64 -7.88 -23.51 -2.45
C PRO A 64 -8.11 -23.66 -0.96
N ASP A 65 -7.03 -23.54 -0.19
CA ASP A 65 -7.07 -23.56 1.28
C ASP A 65 -8.16 -22.59 1.76
N PRO A 66 -9.16 -23.05 2.53
CA PRO A 66 -10.26 -22.20 2.96
C PRO A 66 -9.68 -21.05 3.76
N GLN A 67 -9.79 -19.85 3.21
CA GLN A 67 -9.40 -18.63 3.92
C GLN A 67 -10.20 -18.59 5.23
N PRO A 68 -9.54 -18.30 6.38
CA PRO A 68 -10.23 -18.23 7.64
C PRO A 68 -11.38 -17.22 7.53
N PRO A 69 -12.52 -17.49 8.17
CA PRO A 69 -13.67 -16.59 8.12
C PRO A 69 -13.24 -15.22 8.58
N THR A 70 -13.67 -14.21 7.84
CA THR A 70 -13.50 -12.80 8.21
C THR A 70 -14.06 -12.66 9.63
N VAL A 71 -13.21 -12.27 10.58
CA VAL A 71 -13.67 -12.01 11.95
C VAL A 71 -14.60 -10.80 11.84
N GLU A 72 -15.89 -11.02 11.96
CA GLU A 72 -16.90 -9.96 12.07
C GLU A 72 -16.69 -9.18 13.37
N ARG A 73 -15.71 -8.30 13.38
CA ARG A 73 -15.54 -7.32 14.44
C ARG A 73 -16.44 -6.13 14.10
N ARG A 74 -17.56 -6.00 14.79
CA ARG A 74 -18.40 -4.81 14.69
C ARG A 74 -17.79 -3.68 15.50
N PHE A 75 -17.62 -2.53 14.87
CA PHE A 75 -17.14 -1.28 15.47
C PHE A 75 -18.30 -0.30 15.68
N SER A 76 -19.41 -0.81 16.24
CA SER A 76 -20.51 0.04 16.70
C SER A 76 -20.01 0.95 17.81
N ASP A 77 -20.61 2.16 17.98
CA ASP A 77 -20.19 3.20 18.91
C ASP A 77 -18.85 3.86 18.51
N ALA A 78 -18.91 4.64 17.43
CA ALA A 78 -17.74 5.34 16.92
C ALA A 78 -17.12 6.35 17.91
N ASP A 79 -17.92 6.92 18.84
CA ASP A 79 -17.42 7.87 19.82
C ASP A 79 -16.51 7.17 20.87
N GLU A 80 -16.81 5.92 21.24
CA GLU A 80 -15.92 5.12 22.11
C GLU A 80 -14.65 4.66 21.35
N TRP A 81 -14.80 4.22 20.11
CA TRP A 81 -13.64 3.83 19.31
C TRP A 81 -12.72 5.00 18.98
N ALA A 82 -13.28 6.22 18.84
CA ALA A 82 -12.50 7.43 18.61
C ALA A 82 -11.47 7.66 19.71
N LYS A 83 -11.78 7.39 20.97
CA LYS A 83 -10.84 7.51 22.10
C LYS A 83 -9.57 6.70 21.88
N ARG A 84 -9.69 5.54 21.20
CA ARG A 84 -8.55 4.66 20.88
C ARG A 84 -7.92 4.99 19.55
N PHE A 85 -8.73 5.26 18.53
CA PHE A 85 -8.23 5.46 17.15
C PHE A 85 -7.59 6.82 16.96
N GLU A 86 -7.99 7.82 17.76
CA GLU A 86 -7.46 9.18 17.72
C GLU A 86 -6.54 9.49 18.92
N ASP A 87 -6.13 8.47 19.71
CA ASP A 87 -5.17 8.67 20.82
C ASP A 87 -3.89 9.30 20.26
N PRO A 88 -3.45 10.46 20.76
CA PRO A 88 -2.22 11.13 20.34
C PRO A 88 -0.96 10.24 20.41
N LYS A 89 -0.93 9.28 21.34
CA LYS A 89 0.15 8.29 21.45
C LYS A 89 0.27 7.41 20.21
N ARG A 90 -0.78 7.31 19.40
CA ARG A 90 -0.72 6.60 18.12
C ARG A 90 0.30 7.21 17.17
N ASP A 91 0.49 8.51 17.18
CA ASP A 91 1.44 9.21 16.31
C ASP A 91 2.90 8.77 16.55
N GLU A 92 3.25 8.34 17.77
CA GLU A 92 4.60 7.87 18.11
C GLU A 92 5.01 6.64 17.29
N TRP A 93 4.09 5.71 17.09
CA TRP A 93 4.37 4.46 16.37
C TRP A 93 3.79 4.42 14.95
N GLN A 94 2.65 5.09 14.69
CA GLN A 94 2.03 5.14 13.37
C GLN A 94 2.77 6.10 12.43
N GLN A 95 3.42 7.14 12.98
CA GLN A 95 4.20 8.17 12.26
C GLN A 95 3.47 8.67 11.00
N PRO A 96 2.26 9.23 11.13
CA PRO A 96 1.39 9.52 9.98
C PRO A 96 2.02 10.45 8.96
N GLU A 97 2.77 11.47 9.40
CA GLU A 97 3.47 12.39 8.50
C GLU A 97 4.51 11.66 7.63
N LYS A 98 5.20 10.66 8.20
CA LYS A 98 6.13 9.86 7.45
C LYS A 98 5.43 8.99 6.40
N VAL A 99 4.28 8.41 6.75
CA VAL A 99 3.46 7.66 5.79
C VAL A 99 3.02 8.58 4.65
N LEU A 100 2.52 9.79 4.94
CA LEU A 100 2.12 10.76 3.92
C LEU A 100 3.29 11.16 3.00
N ASN A 101 4.47 11.38 3.58
CA ASN A 101 5.68 11.73 2.82
C ASN A 101 6.10 10.59 1.89
N LEU A 102 6.07 9.33 2.35
CA LEU A 102 6.33 8.14 1.51
C LEU A 102 5.34 8.05 0.35
N LEU A 103 4.08 8.39 0.57
CA LEU A 103 3.04 8.35 -0.45
C LEU A 103 3.16 9.48 -1.47
N SER A 104 3.86 10.57 -1.16
CA SER A 104 4.07 11.72 -2.07
C SER A 104 2.75 12.18 -2.72
N ILE A 105 1.80 12.59 -1.88
CA ILE A 105 0.43 12.92 -2.30
C ILE A 105 0.43 14.26 -3.04
N ALA A 106 -0.11 14.26 -4.27
CA ALA A 106 -0.28 15.49 -5.03
C ALA A 106 -1.43 16.35 -4.43
N PRO A 107 -1.31 17.70 -4.42
CA PRO A 107 -2.35 18.57 -3.85
C PRO A 107 -3.76 18.40 -4.43
N GLY A 108 -3.87 17.96 -5.68
CA GLY A 108 -5.15 17.69 -6.36
C GLY A 108 -5.53 16.22 -6.42
N ALA A 109 -4.87 15.33 -5.65
CA ALA A 109 -5.11 13.89 -5.71
C ALA A 109 -6.52 13.53 -5.22
N LYS A 110 -7.14 12.58 -5.89
CA LYS A 110 -8.33 11.89 -5.42
C LYS A 110 -7.92 10.60 -4.72
N ILE A 111 -8.40 10.40 -3.51
CA ILE A 111 -7.97 9.32 -2.62
C ILE A 111 -9.18 8.57 -2.08
N ALA A 112 -9.12 7.25 -2.11
CA ALA A 112 -10.07 6.37 -1.43
C ALA A 112 -9.36 5.68 -0.26
N ASP A 113 -9.81 5.91 0.97
CA ASP A 113 -9.32 5.26 2.19
C ASP A 113 -10.31 4.17 2.60
N ILE A 114 -9.94 2.90 2.40
CA ILE A 114 -10.78 1.73 2.72
C ILE A 114 -10.54 1.31 4.17
N GLY A 115 -11.61 1.28 4.97
CA GLY A 115 -11.56 1.09 6.41
C GLY A 115 -11.17 2.38 7.14
N SER A 116 -11.80 3.47 6.74
CA SER A 116 -11.48 4.83 7.18
C SER A 116 -11.74 5.10 8.67
N ALA A 117 -12.58 4.30 9.30
CA ALA A 117 -13.00 4.41 10.70
C ALA A 117 -13.36 5.85 11.10
N THR A 118 -12.80 6.35 12.21
CA THR A 118 -13.05 7.70 12.74
C THR A 118 -12.33 8.82 12.00
N GLY A 119 -11.46 8.48 11.02
CA GLY A 119 -10.82 9.47 10.16
C GLY A 119 -9.38 9.83 10.51
N TYR A 120 -8.66 8.96 11.22
CA TYR A 120 -7.27 9.22 11.58
C TYR A 120 -6.40 9.57 10.35
N PHE A 121 -6.46 8.77 9.27
CA PHE A 121 -5.80 9.11 8.01
C PHE A 121 -6.65 10.00 7.09
N PRO A 122 -7.95 9.80 6.88
CA PRO A 122 -8.74 10.63 5.97
C PRO A 122 -8.62 12.14 6.22
N VAL A 123 -8.60 12.56 7.48
CA VAL A 123 -8.41 13.97 7.84
C VAL A 123 -7.02 14.49 7.43
N ARG A 124 -5.99 13.70 7.65
CA ARG A 124 -4.60 14.05 7.25
C ARG A 124 -4.44 14.04 5.73
N LEU A 125 -5.01 13.05 5.06
CA LEU A 125 -5.04 12.95 3.59
C LEU A 125 -5.76 14.14 2.95
N SER A 126 -6.88 14.58 3.51
CA SER A 126 -7.61 15.74 3.00
C SER A 126 -6.81 17.04 3.12
N ARG A 127 -6.04 17.19 4.18
CA ARG A 127 -5.13 18.33 4.36
C ARG A 127 -3.92 18.26 3.42
N ALA A 128 -3.43 17.04 3.12
CA ALA A 128 -2.33 16.83 2.16
C ALA A 128 -2.78 17.05 0.71
N ALA A 129 -4.06 16.85 0.39
CA ALA A 129 -4.64 17.03 -0.94
C ALA A 129 -5.71 18.14 -0.95
N PRO A 130 -5.38 19.40 -0.64
CA PRO A 130 -6.37 20.47 -0.42
C PRO A 130 -7.19 20.85 -1.66
N ALA A 131 -6.68 20.56 -2.86
CA ALA A 131 -7.38 20.75 -4.14
C ALA A 131 -7.94 19.44 -4.72
N GLY A 132 -7.83 18.35 -3.96
CA GLY A 132 -8.31 17.01 -4.32
C GLY A 132 -9.63 16.64 -3.64
N MET A 133 -9.85 15.33 -3.50
CA MET A 133 -10.99 14.76 -2.80
C MET A 133 -10.57 13.48 -2.07
N VAL A 134 -11.02 13.31 -0.83
CA VAL A 134 -10.82 12.10 -0.04
C VAL A 134 -12.15 11.43 0.26
N TYR A 135 -12.26 10.17 -0.10
CA TYR A 135 -13.40 9.31 0.20
C TYR A 135 -12.99 8.34 1.31
N GLY A 136 -13.52 8.54 2.51
CA GLY A 136 -13.40 7.56 3.60
C GLY A 136 -14.48 6.51 3.45
N LEU A 137 -14.09 5.25 3.26
CA LEU A 137 -14.99 4.14 2.97
C LEU A 137 -15.00 3.18 4.14
N ASP A 138 -16.14 2.93 4.73
CA ASP A 138 -16.26 2.04 5.88
C ASP A 138 -17.57 1.25 5.84
N ILE A 139 -17.54 0.00 6.31
CA ILE A 139 -18.72 -0.86 6.38
C ILE A 139 -19.61 -0.56 7.60
N GLU A 140 -19.09 0.18 8.58
CA GLU A 140 -19.81 0.51 9.80
C GLU A 140 -20.53 1.86 9.67
N PRO A 141 -21.88 1.89 9.71
CA PRO A 141 -22.63 3.13 9.56
C PRO A 141 -22.29 4.20 10.62
N ASP A 142 -21.89 3.77 11.82
CA ASP A 142 -21.51 4.68 12.90
C ASP A 142 -20.22 5.41 12.59
N MET A 143 -19.24 4.72 12.01
CA MET A 143 -17.98 5.32 11.55
C MET A 143 -18.22 6.32 10.42
N VAL A 144 -19.07 5.97 9.46
CA VAL A 144 -19.46 6.88 8.36
C VAL A 144 -20.11 8.15 8.89
N ARG A 145 -21.05 8.03 9.84
CA ARG A 145 -21.70 9.20 10.46
C ARG A 145 -20.70 10.05 11.25
N TYR A 146 -19.85 9.40 12.02
CA TYR A 146 -18.81 10.05 12.80
C TYR A 146 -17.87 10.87 11.91
N LEU A 147 -17.28 10.25 10.89
CA LEU A 147 -16.32 10.91 10.01
C LEU A 147 -16.96 12.07 9.22
N ASN A 148 -18.20 11.92 8.76
CA ASN A 148 -18.92 13.01 8.09
C ASN A 148 -19.24 14.17 9.05
N ARG A 149 -19.53 13.89 10.32
CA ARG A 149 -19.69 14.93 11.36
C ARG A 149 -18.36 15.65 11.58
N ARG A 150 -17.28 14.89 11.81
CA ARG A 150 -15.93 15.42 11.99
C ARG A 150 -15.45 16.27 10.83
N ALA A 151 -15.68 15.84 9.59
CA ALA A 151 -15.32 16.62 8.42
C ALA A 151 -16.00 17.99 8.39
N ARG A 152 -17.29 18.06 8.75
CA ARG A 152 -18.01 19.35 8.85
C ARG A 152 -17.46 20.22 9.98
N ASP A 153 -17.25 19.64 11.17
CA ASP A 153 -16.80 20.35 12.36
C ASP A 153 -15.37 20.92 12.18
N GLU A 154 -14.50 20.20 11.43
CA GLU A 154 -13.15 20.64 11.09
C GLU A 154 -13.09 21.45 9.77
N GLY A 155 -14.22 21.74 9.11
CA GLY A 155 -14.28 22.53 7.87
C GLY A 155 -13.64 21.86 6.64
N LEU A 156 -13.54 20.53 6.62
CA LEU A 156 -12.90 19.76 5.54
C LEU A 156 -13.92 19.52 4.41
N THR A 157 -14.00 20.44 3.47
CA THR A 157 -14.96 20.40 2.34
C THR A 157 -14.60 19.36 1.28
N ASN A 158 -13.36 18.88 1.30
CA ASN A 158 -12.80 17.85 0.40
C ASN A 158 -12.71 16.46 1.04
N LEU A 159 -13.45 16.22 2.14
CA LEU A 159 -13.53 14.91 2.79
C LEU A 159 -15.00 14.47 2.89
N ARG A 160 -15.27 13.25 2.41
CA ARG A 160 -16.59 12.63 2.50
C ARG A 160 -16.47 11.17 2.87
N SER A 161 -17.21 10.72 3.89
CA SER A 161 -17.32 9.30 4.22
C SER A 161 -18.56 8.67 3.58
N ILE A 162 -18.40 7.43 3.08
CA ILE A 162 -19.41 6.67 2.33
C ILE A 162 -19.53 5.28 2.95
N LEU A 163 -20.75 4.77 3.07
CA LEU A 163 -21.00 3.41 3.52
C LEU A 163 -20.61 2.42 2.42
N ALA A 164 -19.67 1.55 2.77
CA ALA A 164 -19.17 0.48 1.93
C ALA A 164 -19.92 -0.84 2.20
N GLU A 165 -19.72 -1.81 1.31
CA GLU A 165 -20.07 -3.22 1.51
C GLU A 165 -18.79 -4.04 1.72
N ALA A 166 -18.90 -5.22 2.31
CA ALA A 166 -17.73 -6.04 2.64
C ALA A 166 -16.91 -6.48 1.40
N ASP A 167 -17.57 -6.62 0.26
CA ASP A 167 -16.97 -7.02 -1.02
C ASP A 167 -16.87 -5.87 -2.04
N ASP A 168 -17.45 -4.71 -1.74
CA ASP A 168 -17.39 -3.52 -2.60
C ASP A 168 -17.27 -2.23 -1.76
N PRO A 169 -16.14 -1.52 -1.82
CA PRO A 169 -15.94 -0.29 -1.07
C PRO A 169 -16.78 0.90 -1.59
N LYS A 170 -17.49 0.76 -2.72
CA LYS A 170 -18.34 1.81 -3.33
C LYS A 170 -17.54 3.08 -3.65
N ILE A 171 -16.36 2.94 -4.23
CA ILE A 171 -15.54 4.08 -4.67
C ILE A 171 -16.33 4.85 -5.76
N PRO A 172 -16.67 6.14 -5.54
CA PRO A 172 -17.64 6.83 -6.40
C PRO A 172 -17.09 7.29 -7.76
N GLU A 173 -15.77 7.36 -7.89
CA GLU A 173 -15.08 7.73 -9.12
C GLU A 173 -13.65 7.19 -9.10
N ARG A 174 -12.97 7.20 -10.25
CA ARG A 174 -11.56 6.78 -10.29
C ARG A 174 -10.67 7.71 -9.49
N VAL A 175 -9.77 7.09 -8.70
CA VAL A 175 -8.87 7.78 -7.78
C VAL A 175 -7.40 7.63 -8.17
N ASP A 176 -6.57 8.52 -7.68
CA ASP A 176 -5.12 8.48 -7.85
C ASP A 176 -4.44 7.56 -6.82
N LEU A 177 -5.12 7.34 -5.68
CA LEU A 177 -4.64 6.48 -4.61
C LEU A 177 -5.81 5.73 -3.95
N ILE A 178 -5.70 4.42 -3.88
CA ILE A 178 -6.44 3.59 -2.92
C ILE A 178 -5.50 3.36 -1.74
N PHE A 179 -5.95 3.72 -0.54
CA PHE A 179 -5.18 3.61 0.69
C PHE A 179 -5.88 2.69 1.68
N LEU A 180 -5.11 1.88 2.39
CA LEU A 180 -5.59 1.06 3.50
C LEU A 180 -4.59 1.15 4.64
N CYS A 181 -5.08 1.37 5.86
CA CYS A 181 -4.26 1.29 7.06
C CYS A 181 -4.93 0.40 8.10
N ASN A 182 -4.25 -0.68 8.49
CA ASN A 182 -4.75 -1.67 9.44
C ASN A 182 -6.08 -2.33 9.02
N THR A 183 -6.32 -2.44 7.73
CA THR A 183 -7.59 -2.92 7.16
C THR A 183 -7.41 -4.12 6.25
N TYR A 184 -6.28 -4.24 5.56
CA TYR A 184 -6.04 -5.30 4.57
C TYR A 184 -6.26 -6.70 5.16
N HIS A 185 -5.83 -6.95 6.37
CA HIS A 185 -5.97 -8.24 7.05
C HIS A 185 -7.43 -8.59 7.41
N HIS A 186 -8.36 -7.65 7.38
CA HIS A 186 -9.78 -7.88 7.59
C HIS A 186 -10.55 -8.27 6.32
N ILE A 187 -9.98 -8.00 5.13
CA ILE A 187 -10.66 -8.24 3.86
C ILE A 187 -10.64 -9.73 3.51
N GLY A 188 -11.80 -10.29 3.21
CA GLY A 188 -11.93 -11.65 2.67
C GLY A 188 -11.66 -11.68 1.16
N ARG A 189 -11.34 -12.87 0.61
CA ARG A 189 -11.09 -13.07 -0.84
C ARG A 189 -10.25 -11.95 -1.46
N ARG A 190 -9.15 -11.58 -0.80
CA ARG A 190 -8.36 -10.38 -1.11
C ARG A 190 -7.91 -10.30 -2.56
N VAL A 191 -7.49 -11.43 -3.15
CA VAL A 191 -7.06 -11.46 -4.56
C VAL A 191 -8.17 -10.96 -5.49
N ASP A 192 -9.39 -11.48 -5.36
CA ASP A 192 -10.52 -11.08 -6.19
C ASP A 192 -10.98 -9.66 -5.88
N TYR A 193 -11.01 -9.32 -4.59
CA TYR A 193 -11.36 -7.98 -4.14
C TYR A 193 -10.45 -6.92 -4.78
N PHE A 194 -9.14 -7.08 -4.69
CA PHE A 194 -8.21 -6.11 -5.24
C PHE A 194 -8.07 -6.19 -6.76
N ARG A 195 -8.27 -7.36 -7.38
CA ARG A 195 -8.35 -7.46 -8.84
C ARG A 195 -9.44 -6.55 -9.40
N ALA A 196 -10.60 -6.51 -8.77
CA ALA A 196 -11.69 -5.62 -9.15
C ALA A 196 -11.34 -4.13 -8.96
N ARG A 197 -10.53 -3.80 -7.95
CA ARG A 197 -10.15 -2.40 -7.63
C ARG A 197 -9.22 -1.75 -8.65
N GLN A 198 -8.61 -2.51 -9.56
CA GLN A 198 -7.83 -1.91 -10.65
C GLN A 198 -8.66 -0.95 -11.50
N ALA A 199 -9.95 -1.24 -11.71
CA ALA A 199 -10.87 -0.39 -12.46
C ALA A 199 -11.14 0.96 -11.78
N ASP A 200 -10.96 1.04 -10.47
CA ASP A 200 -11.19 2.24 -9.67
C ASP A 200 -9.97 3.19 -9.67
N LEU A 201 -8.84 2.73 -10.19
CA LEU A 201 -7.63 3.54 -10.29
C LEU A 201 -7.59 4.30 -11.63
N ARG A 202 -7.10 5.54 -11.55
CA ARG A 202 -6.73 6.33 -12.72
C ARG A 202 -5.47 5.77 -13.36
N PRO A 203 -5.17 6.09 -14.63
CA PRO A 203 -3.87 5.78 -15.22
C PRO A 203 -2.72 6.33 -14.36
N GLY A 204 -1.81 5.46 -13.93
CA GLY A 204 -0.73 5.80 -12.99
C GLY A 204 -1.15 5.83 -11.51
N GLY A 205 -2.41 5.54 -11.21
CA GLY A 205 -2.89 5.41 -9.84
C GLY A 205 -2.24 4.27 -9.07
N ARG A 206 -2.26 4.35 -7.75
CA ARG A 206 -1.55 3.44 -6.84
C ARG A 206 -2.48 2.85 -5.79
N LEU A 207 -2.11 1.66 -5.31
CA LEU A 207 -2.68 1.03 -4.13
C LEU A 207 -1.62 1.02 -3.03
N ALA A 208 -1.91 1.58 -1.86
CA ALA A 208 -1.00 1.59 -0.71
C ALA A 208 -1.61 0.84 0.47
N VAL A 209 -0.83 -0.06 1.04
CA VAL A 209 -1.18 -0.85 2.22
C VAL A 209 -0.20 -0.53 3.34
N VAL A 210 -0.73 -0.05 4.48
CA VAL A 210 -0.02 0.05 5.75
C VAL A 210 -0.61 -0.99 6.68
N ASP A 211 0.17 -1.98 7.08
CA ASP A 211 -0.34 -3.04 7.96
C ASP A 211 0.72 -3.55 8.93
N TRP A 212 0.31 -4.41 9.86
CA TRP A 212 1.09 -4.83 11.00
C TRP A 212 2.21 -5.81 10.61
N LYS A 213 3.40 -5.59 11.14
CA LYS A 213 4.48 -6.59 11.12
C LYS A 213 4.05 -7.86 11.86
N PRO A 214 4.51 -9.04 11.42
CA PRO A 214 4.25 -10.30 12.13
C PRO A 214 4.83 -10.30 13.55
N GLY A 215 4.33 -11.22 14.39
CA GLY A 215 4.85 -11.46 15.74
C GLY A 215 4.13 -10.66 16.84
N ASP A 216 4.63 -10.80 18.05
CA ASP A 216 4.11 -10.08 19.20
C ASP A 216 4.55 -8.62 19.19
N LEU A 217 3.59 -7.72 19.22
CA LEU A 217 3.81 -6.28 19.23
C LEU A 217 3.06 -5.66 20.39
N PRO A 218 3.55 -4.55 20.97
CA PRO A 218 2.90 -3.90 22.12
C PRO A 218 1.54 -3.27 21.76
N VAL A 219 1.25 -3.14 20.46
CA VAL A 219 0.00 -2.62 19.92
C VAL A 219 -0.46 -3.44 18.72
N GLY A 220 -1.72 -3.33 18.36
CA GLY A 220 -2.30 -4.01 17.20
C GLY A 220 -3.07 -5.29 17.54
N PRO A 221 -3.45 -6.08 16.54
CA PRO A 221 -4.16 -7.34 16.72
C PRO A 221 -3.23 -8.46 17.23
N PRO A 222 -3.78 -9.60 17.65
CA PRO A 222 -2.99 -10.80 17.96
C PRO A 222 -2.15 -11.27 16.77
N PRO A 223 -1.06 -12.04 16.99
CA PRO A 223 -0.14 -12.46 15.93
C PRO A 223 -0.79 -13.21 14.75
N ASP A 224 -1.80 -14.05 15.03
CA ASP A 224 -2.55 -14.85 14.07
C ASP A 224 -3.44 -14.02 13.13
N HIS A 225 -3.73 -12.77 13.48
CA HIS A 225 -4.47 -11.82 12.64
C HIS A 225 -3.54 -10.92 11.81
N LYS A 226 -2.23 -11.05 11.93
CA LYS A 226 -1.26 -10.26 11.19
C LYS A 226 -0.80 -11.01 9.94
N LEU A 227 -0.58 -10.28 8.87
CA LEU A 227 -0.08 -10.83 7.61
C LEU A 227 1.37 -10.42 7.38
N ALA A 228 2.21 -11.38 7.01
CA ALA A 228 3.56 -11.05 6.57
C ALA A 228 3.51 -10.22 5.27
N PRO A 229 4.41 -9.25 5.08
CA PRO A 229 4.43 -8.42 3.87
C PRO A 229 4.59 -9.26 2.59
N GLU A 230 5.31 -10.39 2.65
CA GLU A 230 5.48 -11.32 1.54
C GLU A 230 4.15 -11.91 1.08
N ARG A 231 3.23 -12.21 2.01
CA ARG A 231 1.89 -12.71 1.69
C ARG A 231 1.06 -11.63 0.99
N VAL A 232 1.08 -10.40 1.49
CA VAL A 232 0.39 -9.27 0.86
C VAL A 232 0.93 -9.02 -0.54
N ILE A 233 2.26 -9.08 -0.72
CA ILE A 233 2.91 -8.93 -2.03
C ILE A 233 2.46 -10.04 -2.98
N SER A 234 2.44 -11.29 -2.52
CA SER A 234 2.00 -12.43 -3.34
C SER A 234 0.54 -12.29 -3.77
N GLU A 235 -0.37 -12.00 -2.82
CA GLU A 235 -1.81 -11.84 -3.10
C GLU A 235 -2.08 -10.68 -4.07
N LEU A 236 -1.41 -9.54 -3.90
CA LEU A 236 -1.59 -8.39 -4.79
C LEU A 236 -0.92 -8.58 -6.15
N THR A 237 0.18 -9.33 -6.22
CA THR A 237 0.77 -9.75 -7.51
C THR A 237 -0.19 -10.64 -8.29
N GLU A 238 -0.82 -11.61 -7.64
CA GLU A 238 -1.86 -12.46 -8.23
C GLU A 238 -3.11 -11.64 -8.63
N ALA A 239 -3.44 -10.61 -7.88
CA ALA A 239 -4.49 -9.65 -8.22
C ALA A 239 -4.14 -8.74 -9.42
N GLY A 240 -2.92 -8.81 -9.97
CA GLY A 240 -2.49 -8.04 -11.13
C GLY A 240 -1.83 -6.70 -10.80
N TYR A 241 -1.18 -6.59 -9.64
CA TYR A 241 -0.39 -5.42 -9.26
C TYR A 241 1.10 -5.73 -9.22
N ALA A 242 1.93 -4.74 -9.49
CA ALA A 242 3.38 -4.78 -9.27
C ALA A 242 3.74 -3.95 -8.03
N LEU A 243 4.58 -4.49 -7.16
CA LEU A 243 5.15 -3.75 -6.04
C LEU A 243 6.09 -2.67 -6.58
N VAL A 244 5.88 -1.41 -6.18
CA VAL A 244 6.72 -0.27 -6.56
C VAL A 244 7.47 0.34 -5.39
N MET A 245 7.02 0.09 -4.15
CA MET A 245 7.72 0.53 -2.94
C MET A 245 7.43 -0.44 -1.78
N ARG A 246 8.46 -0.73 -1.00
CA ARG A 246 8.40 -1.42 0.29
C ARG A 246 9.19 -0.61 1.31
N ASP A 247 8.56 -0.24 2.41
CA ASP A 247 9.19 0.42 3.55
C ASP A 247 8.77 -0.29 4.85
N GLU A 248 9.74 -0.60 5.70
CA GLU A 248 9.54 -1.28 6.98
C GLU A 248 10.12 -0.48 8.16
N TYR A 249 10.35 0.80 7.96
CA TYR A 249 10.98 1.65 8.96
C TYR A 249 10.04 2.02 10.12
N LEU A 250 8.71 1.94 9.92
CA LEU A 250 7.76 2.14 11.02
C LEU A 250 8.00 1.10 12.14
N PRO A 251 7.86 1.46 13.42
CA PRO A 251 8.15 0.55 14.54
C PRO A 251 7.42 -0.80 14.43
N TYR A 252 6.12 -0.77 14.12
CA TYR A 252 5.25 -1.94 14.19
C TYR A 252 4.55 -2.28 12.88
N GLN A 253 4.79 -1.51 11.83
CA GLN A 253 4.10 -1.65 10.55
C GLN A 253 5.05 -1.64 9.37
N TYR A 254 4.56 -2.13 8.25
CA TYR A 254 5.18 -1.97 6.93
C TYR A 254 4.29 -1.10 6.05
N VAL A 255 4.89 -0.50 5.03
CA VAL A 255 4.21 0.24 3.97
C VAL A 255 4.55 -0.40 2.64
N LEU A 256 3.54 -0.83 1.90
CA LEU A 256 3.69 -1.40 0.57
C LEU A 256 2.89 -0.55 -0.42
N VAL A 257 3.50 -0.17 -1.53
CA VAL A 257 2.81 0.57 -2.60
C VAL A 257 2.90 -0.23 -3.90
N PHE A 258 1.77 -0.30 -4.59
CA PHE A 258 1.62 -1.08 -5.81
C PHE A 258 1.03 -0.23 -6.93
N GLN A 259 1.28 -0.67 -8.16
CA GLN A 259 0.60 -0.17 -9.36
C GLN A 259 0.01 -1.33 -10.14
N PRO A 260 -1.15 -1.16 -10.81
CA PRO A 260 -1.66 -2.16 -11.75
C PRO A 260 -0.61 -2.48 -12.82
N THR A 261 -0.42 -3.77 -13.13
CA THR A 261 0.54 -4.22 -14.16
C THR A 261 0.05 -3.95 -15.59
N HIS A 262 -1.26 -3.90 -15.77
CA HIS A 262 -1.87 -3.56 -17.05
C HIS A 262 -2.49 -2.16 -16.95
N ARG A 263 -2.27 -1.35 -18.00
CA ARG A 263 -3.06 -0.13 -18.18
C ARG A 263 -4.49 -0.59 -18.44
N TRP A 264 -5.42 -0.19 -17.56
CA TRP A 264 -6.82 -0.42 -17.83
C TRP A 264 -7.19 0.17 -19.21
N ASP A 265 -7.66 -0.71 -20.10
CA ASP A 265 -8.15 -0.33 -21.42
C ASP A 265 -9.67 -0.28 -21.35
N PRO A 266 -10.29 0.90 -21.52
CA PRO A 266 -11.75 1.05 -21.50
C PRO A 266 -12.48 0.30 -22.62
N GLN A 267 -11.75 -0.30 -23.56
CA GLN A 267 -12.31 -0.98 -24.75
C GLN A 267 -12.25 -2.50 -24.65
N ARG A 268 -11.78 -3.09 -23.54
CA ARG A 268 -11.76 -4.53 -23.28
C ARG A 268 -12.84 -4.95 -22.31
#